data_8eae5b11211e3fa4a7c1e9353b299dc2
#
_entry.id   8eae5b11211e3fa4a7c1e9353b299dc2
#
_cell.length_a   1.000
_cell.length_b   1.000
_cell.length_c   1.000
_cell.angle_alpha   90.00
_cell.angle_beta   90.00
_cell.angle_gamma   90.00
#
_symmetry.space_group_name_H-M   'P 1'
#
loop_
_entity.id
_entity.type
_entity.pdbx_description
1 polymer ?
#
loop_
_entity_poly.entity_id
_entity_poly.type
_entity_poly.pdbx_seq_one_letter_code
_entity_poly.pdbx_strand_id
1 'polypeptide(L)'
;GNAQQIADTLVKVAEVRKVSVDQARTLGFWHDDDEADNPMVDADGWVEVPMWRHALINMPHPLLKQGLVILDTPGLNAVGAEPELTVNLIPQAHAVVFVLGADTGVTKSDLAIWRDHVLPAGAGKAGGDDALAASRLVVLNKVDTLWDSLSSGAQVQAQLRRQQQDSANLLGVSVDKVLPVSAQKGLVAKVSRNDVLLQASGLPAFEDLLANGIMGQRQKVLQAAVHANVQQLQGQVDRVINMRRRELDDQLAELCGLRGKNASVIAGMRSRIEGESQEFDQSSTKVQAMRTV
;
A
#
# COMPACT_ATOMS: atom_id res chain seq x y z
N GLY A 1 -7.18 3.69 -33.02
CA GLY A 1 -7.31 5.14 -33.17
C GLY A 1 -6.21 5.69 -34.05
N ASN A 2 -6.49 6.74 -34.82
CA ASN A 2 -5.51 7.43 -35.64
C ASN A 2 -4.54 8.20 -34.71
N ALA A 3 -3.27 8.33 -35.09
CA ALA A 3 -2.25 9.08 -34.32
C ALA A 3 -2.72 10.52 -34.01
N GLN A 4 -3.44 11.15 -34.93
CA GLN A 4 -4.04 12.47 -34.75
C GLN A 4 -5.07 12.50 -33.60
N GLN A 5 -5.94 11.50 -33.50
CA GLN A 5 -6.91 11.41 -32.40
C GLN A 5 -6.25 11.26 -31.03
N ILE A 6 -5.13 10.53 -30.97
CA ILE A 6 -4.35 10.41 -29.75
C ILE A 6 -3.72 11.75 -29.37
N ALA A 7 -3.11 12.44 -30.34
CA ALA A 7 -2.55 13.76 -30.13
C ALA A 7 -3.60 14.77 -29.64
N ASP A 8 -4.76 14.83 -30.30
CA ASP A 8 -5.87 15.72 -29.92
C ASP A 8 -6.41 15.39 -28.51
N THR A 9 -6.42 14.10 -28.15
CA THR A 9 -6.85 13.68 -26.79
C THR A 9 -5.83 14.06 -25.73
N LEU A 10 -4.54 13.91 -26.04
CA LEU A 10 -3.46 14.31 -25.10
C LEU A 10 -3.44 15.82 -24.86
N VAL A 11 -3.75 16.64 -25.89
CA VAL A 11 -3.91 18.09 -25.71
C VAL A 11 -5.05 18.39 -24.74
N LYS A 12 -6.18 17.68 -24.82
CA LYS A 12 -7.31 17.87 -23.89
C LYS A 12 -6.98 17.52 -22.45
N VAL A 13 -6.09 16.55 -22.22
CA VAL A 13 -5.67 16.19 -20.85
C VAL A 13 -4.95 17.36 -20.16
N ALA A 14 -4.25 18.20 -20.93
CA ALA A 14 -3.55 19.38 -20.44
C ALA A 14 -4.43 20.64 -20.31
N GLU A 15 -5.74 20.55 -20.62
CA GLU A 15 -6.66 21.67 -20.47
C GLU A 15 -6.79 22.10 -19.02
N VAL A 16 -6.75 23.43 -18.81
CA VAL A 16 -6.96 24.04 -17.52
C VAL A 16 -8.29 24.80 -17.51
N ARG A 17 -8.87 25.02 -16.35
CA ARG A 17 -10.02 25.89 -16.13
C ARG A 17 -9.72 26.92 -15.08
N LYS A 18 -10.29 28.11 -15.24
CA LYS A 18 -10.23 29.18 -14.23
C LYS A 18 -11.31 28.97 -13.19
N VAL A 19 -10.93 29.02 -11.93
CA VAL A 19 -11.81 28.90 -10.78
C VAL A 19 -11.45 29.97 -9.74
N SER A 20 -12.39 30.30 -8.82
CA SER A 20 -12.05 31.15 -7.68
C SER A 20 -11.17 30.40 -6.68
N VAL A 21 -10.44 31.13 -5.83
CA VAL A 21 -9.60 30.55 -4.76
C VAL A 21 -10.42 29.60 -3.86
N ASP A 22 -11.67 29.97 -3.52
CA ASP A 22 -12.57 29.14 -2.70
C ASP A 22 -12.96 27.84 -3.42
N GLN A 23 -13.19 27.90 -4.73
CA GLN A 23 -13.42 26.71 -5.53
C GLN A 23 -12.16 25.84 -5.65
N ALA A 24 -10.99 26.46 -5.84
CA ALA A 24 -9.71 25.76 -5.86
C ALA A 24 -9.46 25.02 -4.53
N ARG A 25 -9.75 25.66 -3.39
CA ARG A 25 -9.69 25.07 -2.05
C ARG A 25 -10.62 23.86 -1.91
N THR A 26 -11.87 24.00 -2.35
CA THR A 26 -12.84 22.90 -2.32
C THR A 26 -12.43 21.72 -3.21
N LEU A 27 -11.73 22.01 -4.29
CA LEU A 27 -11.21 21.02 -5.22
C LEU A 27 -9.87 20.40 -4.77
N GLY A 28 -9.26 20.89 -3.69
CA GLY A 28 -7.98 20.39 -3.19
C GLY A 28 -6.75 20.91 -3.93
N PHE A 29 -6.88 21.98 -4.71
CA PHE A 29 -5.77 22.64 -5.42
C PHE A 29 -5.24 23.90 -4.72
N TRP A 30 -5.75 24.22 -3.53
CA TRP A 30 -5.33 25.37 -2.74
C TRP A 30 -5.16 24.96 -1.28
N HIS A 31 -3.97 25.22 -0.74
CA HIS A 31 -3.60 24.91 0.64
C HIS A 31 -3.23 26.21 1.37
N ASP A 32 -3.95 26.53 2.44
CA ASP A 32 -3.72 27.78 3.20
C ASP A 32 -2.41 27.71 4.01
N ASP A 33 -1.93 26.50 4.32
CA ASP A 33 -0.72 26.26 5.10
C ASP A 33 0.57 26.19 4.25
N ASP A 34 0.46 26.17 2.92
CA ASP A 34 1.61 26.07 2.00
C ASP A 34 1.43 26.98 0.79
N GLU A 35 1.76 28.25 0.99
CA GLU A 35 1.66 29.27 -0.08
C GLU A 35 2.57 28.99 -1.28
N ALA A 36 3.67 28.29 -1.08
CA ALA A 36 4.66 28.03 -2.13
C ALA A 36 4.18 27.04 -3.19
N ASP A 37 3.29 26.12 -2.82
CA ASP A 37 2.75 25.08 -3.72
C ASP A 37 1.41 25.49 -4.36
N ASN A 38 0.84 26.64 -3.96
CA ASN A 38 -0.42 27.11 -4.52
C ASN A 38 -0.23 27.64 -5.96
N PRO A 39 -1.21 27.37 -6.85
CA PRO A 39 -1.20 27.95 -8.19
C PRO A 39 -1.26 29.48 -8.13
N MET A 40 -0.66 30.14 -9.12
CA MET A 40 -0.68 31.60 -9.18
C MET A 40 -2.09 32.16 -9.35
N VAL A 41 -2.42 33.19 -8.56
CA VAL A 41 -3.65 33.95 -8.70
C VAL A 41 -3.43 35.02 -9.78
N ASP A 42 -4.33 35.08 -10.77
CA ASP A 42 -4.28 36.14 -11.80
C ASP A 42 -4.75 37.50 -11.26
N ALA A 43 -4.61 38.56 -12.08
CA ALA A 43 -4.96 39.92 -11.70
C ALA A 43 -6.45 40.10 -11.33
N ASP A 44 -7.30 39.19 -11.79
CA ASP A 44 -8.75 39.21 -11.56
C ASP A 44 -9.17 38.30 -10.38
N GLY A 45 -8.22 37.70 -9.68
CA GLY A 45 -8.46 36.84 -8.51
C GLY A 45 -8.81 35.39 -8.86
N TRP A 46 -8.56 34.95 -10.07
CA TRP A 46 -8.79 33.58 -10.54
C TRP A 46 -7.51 32.73 -10.49
N VAL A 47 -7.74 31.45 -10.32
CA VAL A 47 -6.67 30.43 -10.28
C VAL A 47 -6.91 29.45 -11.43
N GLU A 48 -5.85 29.09 -12.14
CA GLU A 48 -5.89 28.03 -13.15
C GLU A 48 -5.66 26.68 -12.48
N VAL A 49 -6.64 25.78 -12.62
CA VAL A 49 -6.55 24.40 -12.13
C VAL A 49 -6.76 23.42 -13.27
N PRO A 50 -6.17 22.20 -13.19
CA PRO A 50 -6.41 21.17 -14.18
C PRO A 50 -7.91 20.89 -14.37
N MET A 51 -8.35 20.78 -15.61
CA MET A 51 -9.74 20.40 -15.91
C MET A 51 -10.01 18.95 -15.57
N TRP A 52 -9.00 18.09 -15.71
CA TRP A 52 -9.06 16.66 -15.51
C TRP A 52 -8.09 16.22 -14.42
N ARG A 53 -8.53 15.38 -13.48
CA ARG A 53 -7.67 14.83 -12.42
C ARG A 53 -6.91 13.61 -12.88
N HIS A 54 -7.48 12.83 -13.79
CA HIS A 54 -6.85 11.63 -14.35
C HIS A 54 -7.36 11.35 -15.74
N ALA A 55 -6.53 10.72 -16.54
CA ALA A 55 -6.85 10.26 -17.87
C ALA A 55 -6.50 8.78 -18.03
N LEU A 56 -7.40 8.00 -18.63
CA LEU A 56 -7.17 6.61 -18.96
C LEU A 56 -6.83 6.48 -20.45
N ILE A 57 -5.59 6.08 -20.73
CA ILE A 57 -5.10 5.92 -22.10
C ILE A 57 -4.97 4.44 -22.42
N ASN A 58 -5.78 3.96 -23.37
CA ASN A 58 -5.70 2.60 -23.90
C ASN A 58 -4.80 2.54 -25.12
N MET A 59 -3.69 1.81 -25.02
CA MET A 59 -2.75 1.59 -26.14
C MET A 59 -2.63 0.10 -26.43
N PRO A 60 -2.53 -0.30 -27.72
CA PRO A 60 -2.34 -1.71 -28.10
C PRO A 60 -0.87 -2.15 -27.94
N HIS A 61 -0.29 -1.93 -26.76
CA HIS A 61 1.07 -2.36 -26.44
C HIS A 61 1.06 -3.80 -25.90
N PRO A 62 2.03 -4.67 -26.24
CA PRO A 62 2.07 -6.07 -25.80
C PRO A 62 2.00 -6.24 -24.28
N LEU A 63 2.71 -5.41 -23.51
CA LEU A 63 2.70 -5.45 -22.03
C LEU A 63 1.33 -5.06 -21.46
N LEU A 64 0.69 -4.03 -22.01
CA LEU A 64 -0.63 -3.58 -21.57
C LEU A 64 -1.72 -4.61 -21.88
N LYS A 65 -1.60 -5.33 -23.01
CA LYS A 65 -2.51 -6.44 -23.37
C LYS A 65 -2.41 -7.61 -22.40
N GLN A 66 -1.30 -7.77 -21.71
CA GLN A 66 -1.13 -8.77 -20.65
C GLN A 66 -1.72 -8.35 -19.30
N GLY A 67 -2.34 -7.17 -19.25
CA GLY A 67 -2.99 -6.64 -18.06
C GLY A 67 -2.07 -5.78 -17.17
N LEU A 68 -0.93 -5.30 -17.70
CA LEU A 68 -0.15 -4.26 -17.05
C LEU A 68 -0.93 -2.94 -17.12
N VAL A 69 -1.08 -2.29 -15.98
CA VAL A 69 -1.58 -0.93 -15.88
C VAL A 69 -0.44 -0.09 -15.33
N ILE A 70 -0.04 0.94 -16.07
CA ILE A 70 0.99 1.89 -15.64
C ILE A 70 0.25 3.13 -15.16
N LEU A 71 0.49 3.49 -13.90
CA LEU A 71 0.01 4.73 -13.32
C LEU A 71 1.16 5.73 -13.33
N ASP A 72 1.04 6.76 -14.14
CA ASP A 72 1.92 7.92 -14.12
C ASP A 72 1.35 8.97 -13.18
N THR A 73 2.15 9.41 -12.23
CA THR A 73 1.74 10.39 -11.22
C THR A 73 2.59 11.65 -11.37
N PRO A 74 2.02 12.85 -11.14
CA PRO A 74 2.82 14.05 -11.02
C PRO A 74 3.94 13.85 -9.99
N GLY A 75 5.09 14.49 -10.23
CA GLY A 75 6.17 14.48 -9.23
C GLY A 75 5.67 15.02 -7.89
N LEU A 76 6.04 14.40 -6.79
CA LEU A 76 5.58 14.80 -5.46
C LEU A 76 5.98 16.23 -5.07
N ASN A 77 6.95 16.83 -5.80
CA ASN A 77 7.39 18.21 -5.63
C ASN A 77 6.95 19.12 -6.80
N ALA A 78 6.02 18.69 -7.65
CA ALA A 78 5.52 19.52 -8.73
C ALA A 78 4.50 20.53 -8.20
N VAL A 79 4.65 21.79 -8.54
CA VAL A 79 3.71 22.86 -8.17
C VAL A 79 2.31 22.51 -8.66
N GLY A 80 1.32 22.54 -7.76
CA GLY A 80 -0.06 22.15 -8.06
C GLY A 80 -0.29 20.65 -8.19
N ALA A 81 0.69 19.81 -7.82
CA ALA A 81 0.49 18.37 -7.67
C ALA A 81 -0.36 18.08 -6.43
N GLU A 82 -1.14 17.00 -6.49
CA GLU A 82 -1.80 16.43 -5.31
C GLU A 82 -0.89 15.32 -4.74
N PRO A 83 0.09 15.63 -3.87
CA PRO A 83 1.04 14.64 -3.32
C PRO A 83 0.32 13.51 -2.61
N GLU A 84 -0.81 13.83 -1.95
CA GLU A 84 -1.65 12.88 -1.22
C GLU A 84 -2.21 11.77 -2.11
N LEU A 85 -2.58 12.08 -3.35
CA LEU A 85 -3.07 11.06 -4.28
C LEU A 85 -1.98 10.06 -4.62
N THR A 86 -0.78 10.54 -4.93
CA THR A 86 0.38 9.68 -5.23
C THR A 86 0.75 8.82 -4.03
N VAL A 87 0.83 9.41 -2.84
CA VAL A 87 1.15 8.71 -1.59
C VAL A 87 0.13 7.61 -1.28
N ASN A 88 -1.17 7.90 -1.47
CA ASN A 88 -2.26 6.93 -1.25
C ASN A 88 -2.29 5.79 -2.27
N LEU A 89 -1.72 5.98 -3.46
CA LEU A 89 -1.68 4.97 -4.51
C LEU A 89 -0.48 4.02 -4.39
N ILE A 90 0.64 4.50 -3.87
CA ILE A 90 1.85 3.68 -3.68
C ILE A 90 1.58 2.37 -2.92
N PRO A 91 0.85 2.35 -1.79
CA PRO A 91 0.55 1.11 -1.07
C PRO A 91 -0.36 0.14 -1.84
N GLN A 92 -1.09 0.63 -2.82
CA GLN A 92 -2.01 -0.17 -3.64
C GLN A 92 -1.32 -0.75 -4.88
N ALA A 93 -0.16 -0.20 -5.27
CA ALA A 93 0.60 -0.67 -6.41
C ALA A 93 1.18 -2.08 -6.17
N HIS A 94 1.20 -2.89 -7.23
CA HIS A 94 1.86 -4.21 -7.20
C HIS A 94 3.37 -4.09 -7.38
N ALA A 95 3.82 -3.02 -8.02
CA ALA A 95 5.22 -2.66 -8.18
C ALA A 95 5.36 -1.14 -8.25
N VAL A 96 6.50 -0.64 -7.80
CA VAL A 96 6.85 0.78 -7.84
C VAL A 96 8.11 0.94 -8.68
N VAL A 97 8.03 1.78 -9.70
CA VAL A 97 9.19 2.20 -10.49
C VAL A 97 9.56 3.62 -10.05
N PHE A 98 10.66 3.73 -9.34
CA PHE A 98 11.17 5.00 -8.84
C PHE A 98 12.15 5.59 -9.85
N VAL A 99 11.82 6.73 -10.43
CA VAL A 99 12.56 7.34 -11.53
C VAL A 99 13.43 8.49 -11.02
N LEU A 100 14.73 8.37 -11.21
CA LEU A 100 15.75 9.37 -10.87
C LEU A 100 16.36 9.96 -12.14
N GLY A 101 16.87 11.20 -12.07
CA GLY A 101 17.66 11.81 -13.15
C GLY A 101 19.14 11.46 -13.00
N ALA A 102 19.78 11.00 -14.08
CA ALA A 102 21.24 10.79 -14.08
C ALA A 102 22.03 12.11 -14.02
N ASP A 103 21.40 13.21 -14.41
CA ASP A 103 21.94 14.57 -14.34
C ASP A 103 22.01 15.13 -12.92
N THR A 104 21.05 14.76 -12.08
CA THR A 104 20.93 15.26 -10.70
C THR A 104 21.35 14.25 -9.64
N GLY A 105 21.33 12.95 -9.97
CA GLY A 105 21.50 11.88 -9.00
C GLY A 105 20.32 11.80 -8.00
N VAL A 106 20.59 11.23 -6.82
CA VAL A 106 19.60 11.12 -5.74
C VAL A 106 19.58 12.39 -4.92
N THR A 107 18.48 13.12 -4.94
CA THR A 107 18.29 14.34 -4.15
C THR A 107 17.80 14.03 -2.72
N LYS A 108 17.82 15.06 -1.86
CA LYS A 108 17.26 14.92 -0.50
C LYS A 108 15.77 14.62 -0.51
N SER A 109 15.03 15.26 -1.43
CA SER A 109 13.59 15.02 -1.63
C SER A 109 13.31 13.58 -2.07
N ASP A 110 14.11 13.05 -3.01
CA ASP A 110 13.99 11.66 -3.46
C ASP A 110 14.21 10.69 -2.32
N LEU A 111 15.19 10.95 -1.45
CA LEU A 111 15.43 10.11 -0.26
C LEU A 111 14.29 10.18 0.75
N ALA A 112 13.69 11.34 0.96
CA ALA A 112 12.52 11.48 1.83
C ALA A 112 11.35 10.66 1.28
N ILE A 113 11.00 10.86 0.01
CA ILE A 113 9.94 10.11 -0.68
C ILE A 113 10.19 8.60 -0.61
N TRP A 114 11.42 8.18 -0.90
CA TRP A 114 11.80 6.77 -0.85
C TRP A 114 11.59 6.15 0.54
N ARG A 115 12.07 6.83 1.59
CA ARG A 115 12.00 6.35 2.97
C ARG A 115 10.60 6.39 3.55
N ASP A 116 9.87 7.48 3.28
CA ASP A 116 8.60 7.75 3.95
C ASP A 116 7.41 7.06 3.24
N HIS A 117 7.51 6.83 1.92
CA HIS A 117 6.39 6.34 1.12
C HIS A 117 6.67 5.04 0.37
N VAL A 118 7.88 4.86 -0.20
CA VAL A 118 8.17 3.67 -1.01
C VAL A 118 8.61 2.48 -0.15
N LEU A 119 9.48 2.70 0.82
CA LEU A 119 9.93 1.62 1.72
C LEU A 119 8.80 1.06 2.60
N PRO A 120 7.96 1.91 3.23
CA PRO A 120 6.88 1.41 4.09
C PRO A 120 5.73 0.78 3.33
N ALA A 121 5.54 1.12 2.06
CA ALA A 121 4.42 0.67 1.22
C ALA A 121 4.30 -0.85 1.05
N GLY A 122 5.03 -1.61 1.79
CA GLY A 122 4.96 -3.07 1.79
C GLY A 122 5.21 -3.69 3.14
N ALA A 123 5.57 -2.88 4.13
CA ALA A 123 5.75 -3.34 5.49
C ALA A 123 4.39 -3.77 6.06
N GLY A 124 4.22 -5.06 6.30
CA GLY A 124 2.97 -5.63 6.85
C GLY A 124 2.10 -6.39 5.85
N LYS A 125 2.42 -6.41 4.56
CA LYS A 125 1.79 -7.36 3.63
C LYS A 125 2.53 -8.71 3.73
N ALA A 126 1.80 -9.76 4.06
CA ALA A 126 2.35 -11.11 4.21
C ALA A 126 2.84 -11.67 2.86
N GLY A 127 4.08 -11.52 2.63
CA GLY A 127 4.79 -12.02 1.46
C GLY A 127 6.29 -12.04 1.68
N GLY A 128 6.73 -11.63 2.89
CA GLY A 128 8.15 -11.48 3.23
C GLY A 128 8.79 -10.26 2.56
N ASP A 129 9.81 -9.70 3.20
CA ASP A 129 10.60 -8.58 2.70
C ASP A 129 11.16 -8.82 1.28
N ASP A 130 11.41 -10.07 0.92
CA ASP A 130 11.97 -10.45 -0.39
C ASP A 130 11.01 -10.25 -1.57
N ALA A 131 9.72 -10.56 -1.43
CA ALA A 131 8.74 -10.38 -2.51
C ALA A 131 8.47 -8.90 -2.77
N LEU A 132 8.53 -8.08 -1.73
CA LEU A 132 8.35 -6.62 -1.81
C LEU A 132 9.63 -5.92 -2.30
N ALA A 133 10.79 -6.39 -1.88
CA ALA A 133 12.05 -5.93 -2.45
C ALA A 133 12.13 -6.24 -3.96
N ALA A 134 11.52 -7.34 -4.40
CA ALA A 134 11.44 -7.71 -5.83
C ALA A 134 10.52 -6.78 -6.64
N SER A 135 9.54 -6.13 -6.03
CA SER A 135 8.56 -5.25 -6.68
C SER A 135 8.98 -3.78 -6.75
N ARG A 136 10.15 -3.41 -6.21
CA ARG A 136 10.69 -2.05 -6.25
C ARG A 136 11.82 -1.99 -7.27
N LEU A 137 11.65 -1.13 -8.25
CA LEU A 137 12.64 -0.86 -9.30
C LEU A 137 13.08 0.60 -9.23
N VAL A 138 14.34 0.85 -9.46
CA VAL A 138 14.89 2.19 -9.61
C VAL A 138 15.34 2.36 -11.05
N VAL A 139 14.91 3.42 -11.70
CA VAL A 139 15.32 3.79 -13.05
C VAL A 139 16.13 5.06 -12.98
N LEU A 140 17.37 4.98 -13.41
CA LEU A 140 18.23 6.14 -13.60
C LEU A 140 18.03 6.64 -15.04
N ASN A 141 17.11 7.59 -15.22
CA ASN A 141 16.74 8.13 -16.52
C ASN A 141 17.70 9.26 -16.95
N LYS A 142 17.61 9.66 -18.20
CA LYS A 142 18.42 10.70 -18.83
C LYS A 142 19.92 10.37 -18.89
N VAL A 143 20.27 9.08 -18.99
CA VAL A 143 21.69 8.67 -19.07
C VAL A 143 22.38 9.19 -20.32
N ASP A 144 21.64 9.64 -21.34
CA ASP A 144 22.16 10.31 -22.52
C ASP A 144 22.83 11.65 -22.22
N THR A 145 22.56 12.27 -21.09
CA THR A 145 23.29 13.48 -20.62
C THR A 145 24.74 13.19 -20.30
N LEU A 146 25.10 11.93 -20.06
CA LEU A 146 26.47 11.48 -19.84
C LEU A 146 27.19 11.14 -21.15
N TRP A 147 26.50 11.16 -22.29
CA TRP A 147 27.07 10.83 -23.60
C TRP A 147 27.75 12.06 -24.21
N ASP A 148 28.84 12.45 -23.60
CA ASP A 148 29.64 13.55 -24.11
C ASP A 148 30.49 13.08 -25.31
N SER A 149 30.52 13.89 -26.37
CA SER A 149 31.31 13.66 -27.55
C SER A 149 32.82 13.67 -27.29
N LEU A 150 33.26 14.24 -26.15
CA LEU A 150 34.65 14.30 -25.72
C LEU A 150 35.09 13.13 -24.84
N SER A 151 34.13 12.33 -24.33
CA SER A 151 34.41 11.19 -23.46
C SER A 151 34.48 9.89 -24.25
N SER A 152 35.43 9.03 -23.92
CA SER A 152 35.49 7.71 -24.50
C SER A 152 34.31 6.83 -23.97
N GLY A 153 33.83 5.89 -24.77
CA GLY A 153 32.77 4.98 -24.34
C GLY A 153 33.07 4.25 -23.01
N ALA A 154 34.37 3.97 -22.74
CA ALA A 154 34.77 3.36 -21.47
C ALA A 154 34.60 4.32 -20.27
N GLN A 155 34.86 5.61 -20.46
CA GLN A 155 34.65 6.65 -19.43
C GLN A 155 33.19 6.83 -19.13
N VAL A 156 32.31 6.90 -20.15
CA VAL A 156 30.87 6.99 -20.01
C VAL A 156 30.34 5.78 -19.23
N GLN A 157 30.78 4.58 -19.57
CA GLN A 157 30.41 3.37 -18.87
C GLN A 157 30.88 3.34 -17.41
N ALA A 158 32.09 3.81 -17.12
CA ALA A 158 32.61 3.92 -15.77
C ALA A 158 31.81 4.92 -14.93
N GLN A 159 31.47 6.07 -15.50
CA GLN A 159 30.66 7.10 -14.85
C GLN A 159 29.25 6.57 -14.57
N LEU A 160 28.62 5.90 -15.52
CA LEU A 160 27.30 5.30 -15.37
C LEU A 160 27.27 4.26 -14.24
N ARG A 161 28.23 3.35 -14.21
CA ARG A 161 28.37 2.34 -13.14
C ARG A 161 28.55 3.01 -11.77
N ARG A 162 29.33 4.08 -11.68
CA ARG A 162 29.50 4.83 -10.44
C ARG A 162 28.17 5.43 -9.98
N GLN A 163 27.43 6.06 -10.86
CA GLN A 163 26.11 6.63 -10.51
C GLN A 163 25.10 5.56 -10.09
N GLN A 164 25.10 4.39 -10.77
CA GLN A 164 24.27 3.27 -10.35
C GLN A 164 24.62 2.81 -8.93
N GLN A 165 25.93 2.66 -8.64
CA GLN A 165 26.41 2.24 -7.33
C GLN A 165 26.07 3.26 -6.24
N ASP A 166 26.29 4.55 -6.50
CA ASP A 166 26.00 5.63 -5.57
C ASP A 166 24.48 5.70 -5.28
N SER A 167 23.65 5.60 -6.31
CA SER A 167 22.18 5.55 -6.15
C SER A 167 21.73 4.32 -5.38
N ALA A 168 22.29 3.16 -5.68
CA ALA A 168 21.99 1.91 -4.99
C ALA A 168 22.33 1.99 -3.48
N ASN A 169 23.52 2.54 -3.17
CA ASN A 169 23.97 2.72 -1.79
C ASN A 169 23.08 3.69 -1.00
N LEU A 170 22.69 4.83 -1.62
CA LEU A 170 21.86 5.84 -0.98
C LEU A 170 20.43 5.34 -0.71
N LEU A 171 19.88 4.56 -1.64
CA LEU A 171 18.53 3.99 -1.51
C LEU A 171 18.49 2.66 -0.74
N GLY A 172 19.64 2.06 -0.45
CA GLY A 172 19.72 0.78 0.23
C GLY A 172 19.21 -0.39 -0.62
N VAL A 173 19.38 -0.33 -1.95
CA VAL A 173 18.98 -1.39 -2.88
C VAL A 173 20.19 -2.03 -3.54
N SER A 174 20.01 -3.22 -4.12
CA SER A 174 21.06 -3.88 -4.91
C SER A 174 21.26 -3.14 -6.24
N VAL A 175 22.50 -3.10 -6.76
CA VAL A 175 22.87 -2.37 -7.98
C VAL A 175 22.10 -2.85 -9.21
N ASP A 176 21.78 -4.14 -9.27
CA ASP A 176 20.98 -4.76 -10.33
C ASP A 176 19.51 -4.24 -10.35
N LYS A 177 19.06 -3.62 -9.27
CA LYS A 177 17.75 -2.93 -9.19
C LYS A 177 17.77 -1.51 -9.73
N VAL A 178 18.94 -0.95 -10.01
CA VAL A 178 19.11 0.40 -10.58
C VAL A 178 19.39 0.29 -12.06
N LEU A 179 18.38 0.56 -12.88
CA LEU A 179 18.46 0.42 -14.33
C LEU A 179 18.76 1.75 -15.00
N PRO A 180 19.85 1.83 -15.76
CA PRO A 180 20.14 3.01 -16.55
C PRO A 180 19.30 3.03 -17.82
N VAL A 181 18.57 4.12 -18.05
CA VAL A 181 17.69 4.30 -19.20
C VAL A 181 17.80 5.72 -19.75
N SER A 182 17.75 5.86 -21.07
CA SER A 182 17.40 7.11 -21.71
C SER A 182 16.05 6.95 -22.41
N ALA A 183 14.97 7.36 -21.73
CA ALA A 183 13.63 7.26 -22.29
C ALA A 183 13.49 8.05 -23.59
N GLN A 184 14.10 9.25 -23.66
CA GLN A 184 14.06 10.10 -24.84
C GLN A 184 14.76 9.43 -26.05
N LYS A 185 15.97 8.93 -25.87
CA LYS A 185 16.70 8.26 -26.96
C LYS A 185 16.06 6.94 -27.36
N GLY A 186 15.50 6.23 -26.38
CA GLY A 186 14.72 5.01 -26.64
C GLY A 186 13.49 5.30 -27.50
N LEU A 187 12.74 6.37 -27.22
CA LEU A 187 11.60 6.78 -28.02
C LEU A 187 12.01 7.20 -29.44
N VAL A 188 13.05 8.04 -29.55
CA VAL A 188 13.60 8.44 -30.86
C VAL A 188 14.06 7.23 -31.66
N ALA A 189 14.73 6.27 -31.02
CA ALA A 189 15.20 5.04 -31.64
C ALA A 189 14.06 4.19 -32.18
N LYS A 190 12.96 4.04 -31.43
CA LYS A 190 11.75 3.33 -31.88
C LYS A 190 11.11 4.01 -33.09
N VAL A 191 10.98 5.34 -33.07
CA VAL A 191 10.40 6.11 -34.17
C VAL A 191 11.29 6.03 -35.43
N SER A 192 12.61 6.19 -35.27
CA SER A 192 13.58 6.14 -36.37
C SER A 192 14.00 4.73 -36.79
N ARG A 193 13.52 3.69 -36.10
CA ARG A 193 13.91 2.28 -36.30
C ARG A 193 15.44 2.07 -36.22
N ASN A 194 16.06 2.70 -35.26
CA ASN A 194 17.50 2.59 -35.03
C ASN A 194 17.78 1.63 -33.86
N ASP A 195 18.06 0.37 -34.18
CA ASP A 195 18.27 -0.69 -33.19
C ASP A 195 19.51 -0.45 -32.32
N VAL A 196 20.58 0.14 -32.87
CA VAL A 196 21.79 0.45 -32.11
C VAL A 196 21.51 1.47 -31.02
N LEU A 197 20.82 2.55 -31.37
CA LEU A 197 20.43 3.59 -30.42
C LEU A 197 19.43 3.02 -29.40
N LEU A 198 18.51 2.14 -29.84
CA LEU A 198 17.55 1.49 -28.97
C LEU A 198 18.23 0.64 -27.90
N GLN A 199 19.22 -0.17 -28.27
CA GLN A 199 20.01 -0.96 -27.32
C GLN A 199 20.81 -0.06 -26.37
N ALA A 200 21.45 0.98 -26.90
CA ALA A 200 22.21 1.93 -26.09
C ALA A 200 21.33 2.70 -25.10
N SER A 201 20.04 2.90 -25.38
CA SER A 201 19.09 3.61 -24.51
C SER A 201 18.74 2.86 -23.23
N GLY A 202 19.03 1.55 -23.14
CA GLY A 202 18.62 0.69 -22.02
C GLY A 202 17.12 0.39 -21.93
N LEU A 203 16.29 0.96 -22.84
CA LEU A 203 14.84 0.77 -22.84
C LEU A 203 14.40 -0.69 -23.03
N PRO A 204 15.04 -1.50 -23.92
CA PRO A 204 14.69 -2.91 -24.04
C PRO A 204 14.91 -3.71 -22.76
N ALA A 205 15.99 -3.46 -22.03
CA ALA A 205 16.26 -4.13 -20.75
C ALA A 205 15.19 -3.77 -19.69
N PHE A 206 14.74 -2.52 -19.68
CA PHE A 206 13.64 -2.08 -18.81
C PHE A 206 12.30 -2.74 -19.21
N GLU A 207 11.96 -2.80 -20.50
CA GLU A 207 10.75 -3.47 -21.01
C GLU A 207 10.76 -4.96 -20.68
N ASP A 208 11.91 -5.64 -20.83
CA ASP A 208 12.07 -7.04 -20.48
C ASP A 208 11.89 -7.29 -18.98
N LEU A 209 12.43 -6.41 -18.14
CA LEU A 209 12.22 -6.51 -16.70
C LEU A 209 10.76 -6.28 -16.29
N LEU A 210 10.05 -5.38 -16.94
CA LEU A 210 8.61 -5.21 -16.74
C LEU A 210 7.84 -6.47 -17.16
N ALA A 211 8.18 -7.05 -18.32
CA ALA A 211 7.51 -8.23 -18.87
C ALA A 211 7.76 -9.47 -18.04
N ASN A 212 9.04 -9.79 -17.81
CA ASN A 212 9.47 -11.06 -17.23
C ASN A 212 9.69 -10.97 -15.72
N GLY A 213 10.13 -9.82 -15.22
CA GLY A 213 10.33 -9.58 -13.80
C GLY A 213 9.01 -9.33 -13.06
N ILE A 214 8.35 -8.24 -13.37
CA ILE A 214 7.14 -7.82 -12.63
C ILE A 214 5.93 -8.65 -13.03
N MET A 215 5.67 -8.78 -14.34
CA MET A 215 4.50 -9.53 -14.81
C MET A 215 4.64 -11.04 -14.57
N GLY A 216 5.84 -11.61 -14.74
CA GLY A 216 6.09 -13.01 -14.45
C GLY A 216 5.91 -13.39 -12.98
N GLN A 217 6.11 -12.44 -12.06
CA GLN A 217 5.90 -12.64 -10.63
C GLN A 217 4.48 -12.30 -10.16
N ARG A 218 3.64 -11.70 -11.00
CA ARG A 218 2.29 -11.27 -10.67
C ARG A 218 1.47 -12.35 -9.96
N GLN A 219 1.54 -13.57 -10.45
CA GLN A 219 0.78 -14.69 -9.86
C GLN A 219 1.27 -15.02 -8.45
N LYS A 220 2.57 -14.97 -8.21
CA LYS A 220 3.17 -15.20 -6.89
C LYS A 220 2.82 -14.04 -5.93
N VAL A 221 2.89 -12.80 -6.39
CA VAL A 221 2.53 -11.62 -5.60
C VAL A 221 1.04 -11.65 -5.23
N LEU A 222 0.15 -11.96 -6.18
CA LEU A 222 -1.28 -12.13 -5.93
C LEU A 222 -1.56 -13.26 -4.95
N GLN A 223 -0.93 -14.42 -5.12
CA GLN A 223 -1.08 -15.55 -4.19
C GLN A 223 -0.61 -15.19 -2.79
N ALA A 224 0.54 -14.51 -2.67
CA ALA A 224 1.05 -14.03 -1.39
C ALA A 224 0.10 -13.02 -0.73
N ALA A 225 -0.42 -12.06 -1.48
CA ALA A 225 -1.38 -11.07 -0.98
C ALA A 225 -2.71 -11.72 -0.54
N VAL A 226 -3.23 -12.67 -1.31
CA VAL A 226 -4.43 -13.42 -0.94
C VAL A 226 -4.18 -14.25 0.31
N HIS A 227 -3.06 -14.96 0.38
CA HIS A 227 -2.71 -15.77 1.55
C HIS A 227 -2.60 -14.92 2.82
N ALA A 228 -2.00 -13.75 2.72
CA ALA A 228 -1.91 -12.78 3.81
C ALA A 228 -3.26 -12.31 4.32
N ASN A 229 -4.13 -11.90 3.40
CA ASN A 229 -5.47 -11.45 3.76
C ASN A 229 -6.28 -12.58 4.41
N VAL A 230 -6.14 -13.81 3.92
CA VAL A 230 -6.78 -14.99 4.52
C VAL A 230 -6.25 -15.24 5.93
N GLN A 231 -4.94 -15.20 6.15
CA GLN A 231 -4.36 -15.35 7.49
C GLN A 231 -4.80 -14.24 8.45
N GLN A 232 -4.87 -13.00 7.98
CA GLN A 232 -5.37 -11.89 8.78
C GLN A 232 -6.84 -12.08 9.19
N LEU A 233 -7.70 -12.51 8.25
CA LEU A 233 -9.10 -12.82 8.52
C LEU A 233 -9.23 -14.00 9.49
N GLN A 234 -8.46 -15.07 9.30
CA GLN A 234 -8.42 -16.20 10.23
C GLN A 234 -8.05 -15.74 11.64
N GLY A 235 -7.00 -14.93 11.78
CA GLY A 235 -6.61 -14.39 13.08
C GLY A 235 -7.65 -13.45 13.73
N GLN A 236 -8.47 -12.78 12.95
CA GLN A 236 -9.60 -11.99 13.47
C GLN A 236 -10.73 -12.91 13.96
N VAL A 237 -11.09 -13.91 13.17
CA VAL A 237 -12.11 -14.90 13.52
C VAL A 237 -11.70 -15.67 14.77
N ASP A 238 -10.48 -16.16 14.85
CA ASP A 238 -9.94 -16.86 16.01
C ASP A 238 -9.99 -16.00 17.29
N ARG A 239 -9.69 -14.72 17.18
CA ARG A 239 -9.83 -13.80 18.33
C ARG A 239 -11.27 -13.69 18.81
N VAL A 240 -12.23 -13.54 17.92
CA VAL A 240 -13.64 -13.43 18.27
C VAL A 240 -14.15 -14.75 18.88
N ILE A 241 -13.80 -15.90 18.29
CA ILE A 241 -14.17 -17.22 18.80
C ILE A 241 -13.57 -17.45 20.20
N ASN A 242 -12.29 -17.12 20.38
CA ASN A 242 -11.61 -17.31 21.67
C ASN A 242 -12.17 -16.38 22.75
N MET A 243 -12.55 -15.15 22.43
CA MET A 243 -13.26 -14.27 23.36
C MET A 243 -14.60 -14.87 23.76
N ARG A 244 -15.40 -15.33 22.79
CA ARG A 244 -16.72 -15.93 23.07
C ARG A 244 -16.60 -17.22 23.88
N ARG A 245 -15.61 -18.04 23.59
CA ARG A 245 -15.34 -19.26 24.35
C ARG A 245 -15.01 -18.95 25.82
N ARG A 246 -14.16 -17.97 26.08
CA ARG A 246 -13.83 -17.55 27.46
C ARG A 246 -15.07 -17.05 28.18
N GLU A 247 -15.87 -16.21 27.55
CA GLU A 247 -17.12 -15.72 28.12
C GLU A 247 -18.08 -16.88 28.50
N LEU A 248 -18.20 -17.88 27.64
CA LEU A 248 -19.01 -19.06 27.91
C LEU A 248 -18.43 -19.94 29.02
N ASP A 249 -17.12 -20.10 29.07
CA ASP A 249 -16.43 -20.84 30.13
C ASP A 249 -16.64 -20.15 31.50
N ASP A 250 -16.55 -18.80 31.55
CA ASP A 250 -16.83 -18.02 32.76
C ASP A 250 -18.29 -18.16 33.22
N GLN A 251 -19.25 -18.09 32.28
CA GLN A 251 -20.67 -18.31 32.58
C GLN A 251 -20.94 -19.75 33.11
N LEU A 252 -20.29 -20.75 32.51
CA LEU A 252 -20.39 -22.13 32.99
C LEU A 252 -19.82 -22.28 34.40
N ALA A 253 -18.69 -21.67 34.69
CA ALA A 253 -18.09 -21.69 36.03
C ALA A 253 -19.01 -21.03 37.06
N GLU A 254 -19.63 -19.91 36.74
CA GLU A 254 -20.60 -19.22 37.58
C GLU A 254 -21.85 -20.10 37.84
N LEU A 255 -22.43 -20.67 36.79
CA LEU A 255 -23.57 -21.58 36.91
C LEU A 255 -23.25 -22.83 37.75
N CYS A 256 -22.07 -23.42 37.58
CA CYS A 256 -21.62 -24.53 38.41
C CYS A 256 -21.47 -24.11 39.87
N GLY A 257 -20.92 -22.91 40.12
CA GLY A 257 -20.83 -22.34 41.48
C GLY A 257 -22.20 -22.11 42.13
N LEU A 258 -23.16 -21.56 41.39
CA LEU A 258 -24.54 -21.37 41.83
C LEU A 258 -25.25 -22.71 42.11
N ARG A 259 -25.07 -23.69 41.23
CA ARG A 259 -25.59 -25.04 41.42
C ARG A 259 -25.06 -25.70 42.71
N GLY A 260 -23.74 -25.54 42.94
CA GLY A 260 -23.11 -26.03 44.19
C GLY A 260 -23.68 -25.37 45.44
N LYS A 261 -23.84 -24.05 45.43
CA LYS A 261 -24.47 -23.29 46.54
C LYS A 261 -25.91 -23.72 46.79
N ASN A 262 -26.71 -23.85 45.70
CA ASN A 262 -28.07 -24.30 45.83
C ASN A 262 -28.17 -25.74 46.38
N ALA A 263 -27.33 -26.65 45.92
CA ALA A 263 -27.28 -28.02 46.45
C ALA A 263 -26.93 -28.03 47.95
N SER A 264 -25.99 -27.19 48.39
CA SER A 264 -25.67 -27.05 49.82
C SER A 264 -26.81 -26.47 50.63
N VAL A 265 -27.52 -25.47 50.13
CA VAL A 265 -28.71 -24.90 50.79
C VAL A 265 -29.83 -25.94 50.92
N ILE A 266 -30.11 -26.68 49.84
CA ILE A 266 -31.12 -27.74 49.84
C ILE A 266 -30.76 -28.85 50.85
N ALA A 267 -29.46 -29.24 50.90
CA ALA A 267 -29.01 -30.24 51.87
C ALA A 267 -29.19 -29.76 53.31
N GLY A 268 -28.83 -28.47 53.57
CA GLY A 268 -29.05 -27.86 54.88
C GLY A 268 -30.52 -27.78 55.30
N MET A 269 -31.39 -27.41 54.37
CA MET A 269 -32.84 -27.39 54.56
C MET A 269 -33.41 -28.79 54.86
N ARG A 270 -32.97 -29.80 54.14
CA ARG A 270 -33.40 -31.21 54.37
C ARG A 270 -32.99 -31.68 55.74
N SER A 271 -31.71 -31.44 56.14
CA SER A 271 -31.23 -31.81 57.47
C SER A 271 -31.99 -31.10 58.60
N ARG A 272 -32.38 -29.86 58.39
CA ARG A 272 -33.17 -29.08 59.34
C ARG A 272 -34.58 -29.62 59.46
N ILE A 273 -35.25 -29.93 58.34
CA ILE A 273 -36.58 -30.53 58.31
C ILE A 273 -36.58 -31.94 58.99
N GLU A 274 -35.54 -32.74 58.72
CA GLU A 274 -35.35 -34.03 59.37
C GLU A 274 -35.20 -33.90 60.89
N GLY A 275 -34.39 -32.89 61.36
CA GLY A 275 -34.24 -32.56 62.76
C GLY A 275 -35.55 -32.12 63.41
N GLU A 276 -36.28 -31.19 62.79
CA GLU A 276 -37.56 -30.69 63.29
C GLU A 276 -38.64 -31.81 63.31
N SER A 277 -38.66 -32.72 62.29
CA SER A 277 -39.54 -33.89 62.29
C SER A 277 -39.24 -34.84 63.44
N GLN A 278 -37.95 -35.12 63.71
CA GLN A 278 -37.55 -35.97 64.85
C GLN A 278 -37.93 -35.36 66.21
N GLU A 279 -37.72 -34.02 66.38
CA GLU A 279 -38.18 -33.36 67.61
C GLU A 279 -39.68 -33.36 67.78
N PHE A 280 -40.42 -33.18 66.65
CA PHE A 280 -41.92 -33.32 66.68
C PHE A 280 -42.37 -34.72 67.07
N ASP A 281 -41.76 -35.77 66.47
CA ASP A 281 -42.08 -37.15 66.78
C ASP A 281 -41.80 -37.54 68.27
N GLN A 282 -40.65 -37.05 68.79
CA GLN A 282 -40.32 -37.23 70.20
C GLN A 282 -41.29 -36.49 71.16
N SER A 283 -41.65 -35.26 70.76
CA SER A 283 -42.60 -34.44 71.49
C SER A 283 -44.01 -35.09 71.49
N SER A 284 -44.45 -35.58 70.31
CA SER A 284 -45.70 -36.30 70.13
C SER A 284 -45.74 -37.58 70.99
N THR A 285 -44.63 -38.34 71.02
CA THR A 285 -44.50 -39.54 71.84
C THR A 285 -44.57 -39.22 73.31
N LYS A 286 -43.95 -38.13 73.80
CA LYS A 286 -44.07 -37.70 75.20
C LYS A 286 -45.50 -37.28 75.55
N VAL A 287 -46.18 -36.56 74.70
CA VAL A 287 -47.58 -36.15 74.92
C VAL A 287 -48.52 -37.41 75.00
N GLN A 288 -48.29 -38.36 74.07
CA GLN A 288 -49.05 -39.64 74.13
C GLN A 288 -48.76 -40.40 75.44
N ALA A 289 -47.51 -40.46 75.90
CA ALA A 289 -47.22 -41.14 77.20
C ALA A 289 -47.83 -40.41 78.39
N MET A 290 -47.97 -39.07 78.39
CA MET A 290 -48.71 -38.34 79.45
C MET A 290 -50.25 -38.56 79.40
N ARG A 291 -50.79 -39.01 78.32
CA ARG A 291 -52.22 -39.22 78.12
C ARG A 291 -52.64 -40.64 78.58
N THR A 292 -51.70 -41.52 78.80
CA THR A 292 -51.90 -42.90 79.22
C THR A 292 -51.70 -43.18 80.72
N VAL A 293 -51.39 -42.11 81.50
CA VAL A 293 -51.40 -42.06 82.94
C VAL A 293 -52.71 -41.35 83.41
#